data_0be90a84e659439f1046d8ed74e70d8e
#
_entry.id   0be90a84e659439f1046d8ed74e70d8e
#
_cell.length_a   1.000
_cell.length_b   1.000
_cell.length_c   1.000
_cell.angle_alpha   90.00
_cell.angle_beta   90.00
_cell.angle_gamma   90.00
#
_symmetry.space_group_name_H-M   'P 1'
#
loop_
_entity.id
_entity.type
_entity.pdbx_description
1 polymer ?
#
loop_
_entity_poly.entity_id
_entity_poly.type
_entity_poly.pdbx_seq_one_letter_code
_entity_poly.pdbx_strand_id
1 'polypeptide(L)'
;MKIHHFIAASVVAFAVAGCAQIAVVSEKRPAALPAGSDADRVATQIINRALVEEKKQPVVALGAFVAAARDSLRQLERDPANAEARRAYNFAVARIFSVVRDAKLDPWTHPMRVGANGEFTLTWKRDPRPEWNLAFYDLIPADELDFKGTYVKDHVKKDGIGAPLVAKRELTAQQASQLFCAPYIFYSVTATAQFEGSRCIISINDPLATETVRVDGHTYPLAANFTASYALQLAREKPQKLGLARLLRPQEYAATARVIRFEPYNPNKTVVLFIHGLMDTPVTWVPMLNDLRGDLDFRRNYQIWFYSYPSGYPYPYSAMILREELDSIEKKYPLRKPMVVVAHSMGGCITRTLLTDAGTTLWLEAFGRPPAQTPLDPKSKRLLEEALIFEHRHEIGRVVFMSTPHRGSDLASNWVGRIGSMIVKTPSKMLTLGREMRAAATADPAALQLKRFPNSVDTLAPNNRFVMAINKIPITKGIPYHSVIGDRGRGDSPNSSDGVVAYWSSHVDGAKSERIVPSGHGSPLNPQAIAEVHRILQLNAASR
;
A
#
# COMPACT_ATOMS: atom_id res chain seq x y z
N MET A 1 1.63 -26.60 -38.14
CA MET A 1 2.53 -26.95 -37.03
C MET A 1 3.49 -25.81 -36.64
N LYS A 2 3.10 -24.51 -36.78
CA LYS A 2 3.93 -23.33 -36.42
C LYS A 2 3.21 -22.34 -35.48
N ILE A 3 1.99 -22.60 -35.05
CA ILE A 3 1.20 -21.70 -34.19
C ILE A 3 1.41 -22.02 -32.70
N HIS A 4 1.92 -23.20 -32.35
CA HIS A 4 2.07 -23.64 -30.95
C HIS A 4 3.28 -23.03 -30.21
N HIS A 5 4.28 -22.51 -30.91
CA HIS A 5 5.50 -21.94 -30.30
C HIS A 5 5.37 -20.48 -29.86
N PHE A 6 4.47 -19.70 -30.49
CA PHE A 6 4.26 -18.28 -30.11
C PHE A 6 3.43 -18.12 -28.82
N ILE A 7 2.66 -19.12 -28.48
CA ILE A 7 1.72 -19.11 -27.34
C ILE A 7 2.42 -19.46 -26.03
N ALA A 8 3.43 -20.33 -26.09
CA ALA A 8 4.29 -20.63 -24.94
C ALA A 8 5.12 -19.42 -24.51
N ALA A 9 5.55 -18.57 -25.44
CA ALA A 9 6.35 -17.38 -25.16
C ALA A 9 5.61 -16.31 -24.35
N SER A 10 4.29 -16.16 -24.52
CA SER A 10 3.52 -15.13 -23.79
C SER A 10 3.19 -15.54 -22.34
N VAL A 11 3.01 -16.83 -22.07
CA VAL A 11 2.85 -17.36 -20.68
C VAL A 11 4.20 -17.39 -19.98
N VAL A 12 5.28 -17.68 -20.72
CA VAL A 12 6.66 -17.59 -20.24
C VAL A 12 7.05 -16.14 -19.97
N ALA A 13 6.55 -15.14 -20.74
CA ALA A 13 6.82 -13.72 -20.44
C ALA A 13 6.18 -13.24 -19.15
N PHE A 14 5.00 -13.73 -18.75
CA PHE A 14 4.43 -13.47 -17.42
C PHE A 14 5.11 -14.32 -16.32
N ALA A 15 5.56 -15.53 -16.64
CA ALA A 15 6.33 -16.37 -15.71
C ALA A 15 7.80 -15.94 -15.62
N VAL A 16 8.38 -15.36 -16.69
CA VAL A 16 9.76 -14.82 -16.71
C VAL A 16 9.84 -13.44 -16.08
N ALA A 17 8.78 -12.61 -16.11
CA ALA A 17 8.66 -11.48 -15.17
C ALA A 17 8.64 -11.95 -13.70
N GLY A 18 8.36 -13.22 -13.45
CA GLY A 18 8.43 -13.86 -12.13
C GLY A 18 9.83 -14.08 -11.56
N CYS A 19 10.91 -13.89 -12.33
CA CYS A 19 12.30 -13.98 -11.85
C CYS A 19 12.89 -12.62 -11.45
N ALA A 20 12.27 -11.48 -11.77
CA ALA A 20 12.70 -10.20 -11.24
C ALA A 20 12.36 -10.13 -9.74
N GLN A 21 13.39 -10.06 -8.90
CA GLN A 21 13.22 -9.91 -7.46
C GLN A 21 12.53 -8.58 -7.18
N ILE A 22 11.32 -8.62 -6.63
CA ILE A 22 10.52 -7.41 -6.29
C ILE A 22 11.26 -6.59 -5.25
N ALA A 23 11.70 -7.23 -4.15
CA ALA A 23 12.61 -6.69 -3.17
C ALA A 23 13.36 -7.84 -2.47
N VAL A 24 14.63 -7.61 -2.21
CA VAL A 24 15.47 -8.42 -1.34
C VAL A 24 16.07 -7.49 -0.31
N VAL A 25 16.02 -7.87 0.93
CA VAL A 25 16.58 -7.10 2.04
C VAL A 25 17.58 -7.96 2.79
N SER A 26 18.75 -7.40 3.07
CA SER A 26 19.72 -7.96 4.00
C SER A 26 20.04 -6.93 5.09
N GLU A 27 20.21 -7.40 6.32
CA GLU A 27 20.66 -6.57 7.41
C GLU A 27 22.19 -6.60 7.47
N LYS A 28 22.80 -5.43 7.32
CA LYS A 28 24.24 -5.25 7.38
C LYS A 28 24.58 -3.99 8.17
N ARG A 29 25.03 -4.18 9.41
CA ARG A 29 25.46 -3.06 10.23
C ARG A 29 26.69 -2.37 9.63
N PRO A 30 26.68 -1.03 9.50
CA PRO A 30 27.86 -0.29 9.13
C PRO A 30 29.00 -0.50 10.14
N ALA A 31 30.18 -0.88 9.65
CA ALA A 31 31.35 -1.16 10.50
C ALA A 31 32.09 0.10 10.95
N ALA A 32 31.80 1.24 10.35
CA ALA A 32 32.40 2.53 10.67
C ALA A 32 31.45 3.67 10.27
N LEU A 33 31.66 4.85 10.82
CA LEU A 33 31.04 6.07 10.31
C LEU A 33 31.48 6.25 8.84
N PRO A 34 30.53 6.51 7.91
CA PRO A 34 30.88 6.78 6.52
C PRO A 34 31.90 7.91 6.42
N ALA A 35 32.96 7.71 5.61
CA ALA A 35 34.08 8.66 5.49
C ALA A 35 33.58 10.07 5.15
N GLY A 36 34.03 11.04 5.91
CA GLY A 36 33.90 12.47 5.73
C GLY A 36 35.25 13.13 5.95
N SER A 37 35.35 14.45 5.77
CA SER A 37 36.57 15.18 6.02
C SER A 37 36.94 15.18 7.52
N ASP A 38 38.19 15.47 7.86
CA ASP A 38 38.82 15.37 9.19
C ASP A 38 38.23 16.21 10.34
N ALA A 39 37.10 16.88 10.15
CA ALA A 39 36.63 17.93 11.02
C ALA A 39 36.07 17.48 12.38
N ASP A 40 35.65 16.20 12.53
CA ASP A 40 35.14 15.66 13.82
C ASP A 40 35.88 14.42 14.30
N ARG A 41 37.16 14.60 14.60
CA ARG A 41 38.02 13.50 15.10
C ARG A 41 37.53 12.91 16.42
N VAL A 42 36.96 13.74 17.31
CA VAL A 42 36.57 13.30 18.66
C VAL A 42 35.35 12.39 18.61
N ALA A 43 34.25 12.83 17.98
CA ALA A 43 33.04 12.01 17.88
C ALA A 43 33.31 10.74 17.07
N THR A 44 34.09 10.82 15.98
CA THR A 44 34.49 9.66 15.16
C THR A 44 35.31 8.64 15.96
N GLN A 45 36.25 9.08 16.79
CA GLN A 45 37.04 8.18 17.66
C GLN A 45 36.16 7.48 18.70
N ILE A 46 35.25 8.22 19.33
CA ILE A 46 34.30 7.66 20.31
C ILE A 46 33.40 6.61 19.63
N ILE A 47 32.86 6.92 18.44
CA ILE A 47 32.03 6.01 17.66
C ILE A 47 32.79 4.72 17.29
N ASN A 48 33.99 4.86 16.74
CA ASN A 48 34.77 3.69 16.31
C ASN A 48 35.15 2.78 17.48
N ARG A 49 35.47 3.35 18.64
CA ARG A 49 35.71 2.59 19.87
C ARG A 49 34.43 1.88 20.33
N ALA A 50 33.29 2.57 20.34
CA ALA A 50 32.02 1.99 20.74
C ALA A 50 31.59 0.82 19.86
N LEU A 51 31.82 0.89 18.53
CA LEU A 51 31.55 -0.20 17.60
C LEU A 51 32.36 -1.47 17.89
N VAL A 52 33.59 -1.35 18.39
CA VAL A 52 34.41 -2.49 18.79
C VAL A 52 33.90 -3.11 20.10
N GLU A 53 33.42 -2.31 21.01
CA GLU A 53 32.99 -2.71 22.34
C GLU A 53 31.52 -3.17 22.42
N GLU A 54 30.67 -2.83 21.45
CA GLU A 54 29.21 -2.98 21.53
C GLU A 54 28.72 -4.42 21.85
N LYS A 55 29.43 -5.44 21.37
CA LYS A 55 29.10 -6.85 21.64
C LYS A 55 29.53 -7.34 23.01
N LYS A 56 30.64 -6.79 23.52
CA LYS A 56 31.23 -7.24 24.80
C LYS A 56 30.68 -6.46 25.99
N GLN A 57 30.48 -5.17 25.81
CA GLN A 57 30.06 -4.24 26.86
C GLN A 57 28.96 -3.29 26.32
N PRO A 58 27.74 -3.82 26.04
CA PRO A 58 26.70 -3.05 25.35
C PRO A 58 26.28 -1.78 26.10
N VAL A 59 26.23 -1.79 27.44
CA VAL A 59 25.86 -0.61 28.23
C VAL A 59 26.94 0.48 28.17
N VAL A 60 28.22 0.07 28.12
CA VAL A 60 29.35 1.01 27.95
C VAL A 60 29.33 1.62 26.56
N ALA A 61 29.19 0.79 25.51
CA ALA A 61 29.10 1.24 24.14
C ALA A 61 27.90 2.16 23.92
N LEU A 62 26.75 1.85 24.55
CA LEU A 62 25.55 2.70 24.52
C LEU A 62 25.83 4.10 25.08
N GLY A 63 26.54 4.19 26.20
CA GLY A 63 26.98 5.47 26.78
C GLY A 63 27.94 6.22 25.86
N ALA A 64 28.83 5.51 25.17
CA ALA A 64 29.75 6.14 24.21
C ALA A 64 28.99 6.70 22.98
N PHE A 65 27.98 5.99 22.43
CA PHE A 65 27.14 6.55 21.37
C PHE A 65 26.32 7.75 21.84
N VAL A 66 25.81 7.72 23.07
CA VAL A 66 25.13 8.89 23.68
C VAL A 66 26.09 10.08 23.81
N ALA A 67 27.35 9.85 24.24
CA ALA A 67 28.37 10.89 24.32
C ALA A 67 28.70 11.48 22.92
N ALA A 68 28.91 10.61 21.93
CA ALA A 68 29.16 11.05 20.56
C ALA A 68 28.00 11.88 19.99
N ALA A 69 26.76 11.47 20.21
CA ALA A 69 25.57 12.23 19.80
C ALA A 69 25.53 13.62 20.46
N ARG A 70 25.83 13.69 21.77
CA ARG A 70 25.88 14.97 22.51
C ARG A 70 26.98 15.89 21.98
N ASP A 71 28.18 15.36 21.74
CA ASP A 71 29.29 16.19 21.28
C ASP A 71 29.06 16.70 19.85
N SER A 72 28.52 15.84 18.96
CA SER A 72 28.11 16.26 17.62
C SER A 72 27.01 17.32 17.67
N LEU A 73 26.05 17.21 18.59
CA LEU A 73 24.99 18.20 18.74
C LEU A 73 25.54 19.57 19.19
N ARG A 74 26.48 19.60 20.12
CA ARG A 74 27.17 20.84 20.53
C ARG A 74 27.92 21.51 19.39
N GLN A 75 28.44 20.75 18.43
CA GLN A 75 29.04 21.32 17.23
C GLN A 75 27.97 21.92 16.31
N LEU A 76 26.83 21.24 16.15
CA LEU A 76 25.68 21.76 15.40
C LEU A 76 25.07 23.02 16.02
N GLU A 77 25.13 23.20 17.34
CA GLU A 77 24.75 24.45 18.01
C GLU A 77 25.64 25.63 17.60
N ARG A 78 26.94 25.39 17.38
CA ARG A 78 27.90 26.39 16.93
C ARG A 78 27.84 26.65 15.43
N ASP A 79 27.66 25.59 14.66
CA ASP A 79 27.53 25.61 13.20
C ASP A 79 26.41 24.66 12.75
N PRO A 80 25.16 25.14 12.63
CA PRO A 80 24.01 24.33 12.20
C PRO A 80 24.17 23.73 10.79
N ALA A 81 25.07 24.26 9.97
CA ALA A 81 25.35 23.76 8.62
C ALA A 81 26.39 22.63 8.59
N ASN A 82 27.05 22.34 9.72
CA ASN A 82 28.09 21.32 9.80
C ASN A 82 27.56 19.92 9.43
N ALA A 83 27.80 19.53 8.18
CA ALA A 83 27.31 18.26 7.63
C ALA A 83 27.97 17.03 8.29
N GLU A 84 29.19 17.17 8.79
CA GLU A 84 29.92 16.06 9.43
C GLU A 84 29.43 15.81 10.84
N ALA A 85 29.26 16.87 11.64
CA ALA A 85 28.64 16.76 12.95
C ALA A 85 27.23 16.17 12.83
N ARG A 86 26.46 16.58 11.81
CA ARG A 86 25.13 16.01 11.54
C ARG A 86 25.20 14.52 11.20
N ARG A 87 26.15 14.09 10.37
CA ARG A 87 26.34 12.66 10.05
C ARG A 87 26.73 11.86 11.29
N ALA A 88 27.66 12.36 12.08
CA ALA A 88 28.11 11.70 13.32
C ALA A 88 26.97 11.60 14.33
N TYR A 89 26.17 12.66 14.51
CA TYR A 89 24.98 12.63 15.34
C TYR A 89 23.97 11.60 14.87
N ASN A 90 23.60 11.60 13.58
CA ASN A 90 22.62 10.67 13.01
C ASN A 90 23.07 9.21 13.18
N PHE A 91 24.37 8.96 12.92
CA PHE A 91 24.95 7.63 13.07
C PHE A 91 24.95 7.18 14.54
N ALA A 92 25.39 8.03 15.47
CA ALA A 92 25.42 7.70 16.88
C ALA A 92 24.01 7.41 17.42
N VAL A 93 23.02 8.23 17.05
CA VAL A 93 21.61 8.00 17.41
C VAL A 93 21.12 6.67 16.83
N ALA A 94 21.45 6.33 15.58
CA ALA A 94 21.09 5.05 14.98
C ALA A 94 21.67 3.86 15.77
N ARG A 95 22.94 3.94 16.18
CA ARG A 95 23.62 2.86 16.94
C ARG A 95 23.03 2.67 18.33
N ILE A 96 22.46 3.69 18.97
CA ILE A 96 21.70 3.53 20.21
C ILE A 96 20.62 2.44 20.03
N PHE A 97 19.85 2.52 18.95
CA PHE A 97 18.79 1.52 18.66
C PHE A 97 19.35 0.15 18.30
N SER A 98 20.47 0.10 17.59
CA SER A 98 21.14 -1.15 17.27
C SER A 98 21.56 -1.91 18.54
N VAL A 99 22.24 -1.22 19.46
CA VAL A 99 22.72 -1.82 20.72
C VAL A 99 21.55 -2.21 21.62
N VAL A 100 20.53 -1.36 21.76
CA VAL A 100 19.34 -1.66 22.58
C VAL A 100 18.66 -2.92 22.07
N ARG A 101 18.45 -3.04 20.74
CA ARG A 101 17.83 -4.20 20.10
C ARG A 101 18.65 -5.47 20.32
N ASP A 102 19.93 -5.45 19.98
CA ASP A 102 20.77 -6.65 19.96
C ASP A 102 21.09 -7.17 21.37
N ALA A 103 21.28 -6.27 22.31
CA ALA A 103 21.49 -6.61 23.71
C ALA A 103 20.18 -6.81 24.51
N LYS A 104 19.01 -6.67 23.84
CA LYS A 104 17.67 -6.81 24.44
C LYS A 104 17.49 -5.91 25.67
N LEU A 105 18.00 -4.68 25.60
CA LEU A 105 17.86 -3.69 26.64
C LEU A 105 16.48 -3.01 26.53
N ASP A 106 15.95 -2.51 27.64
CA ASP A 106 14.64 -1.85 27.67
C ASP A 106 14.68 -0.46 28.33
N PRO A 107 15.26 0.54 27.67
CA PRO A 107 15.17 1.93 28.14
C PRO A 107 13.81 2.57 27.88
N TRP A 108 12.90 1.87 27.18
CA TRP A 108 11.59 2.39 26.77
C TRP A 108 10.55 2.26 27.87
N THR A 109 10.70 1.27 28.74
CA THR A 109 9.81 1.06 29.89
C THR A 109 10.29 1.85 31.11
N HIS A 110 11.60 1.86 31.38
CA HIS A 110 12.22 2.56 32.51
C HIS A 110 13.48 3.32 32.06
N PRO A 111 13.76 4.52 32.64
CA PRO A 111 15.02 5.21 32.41
C PRO A 111 16.21 4.32 32.77
N MET A 112 17.22 4.26 31.90
CA MET A 112 18.38 3.39 32.05
C MET A 112 19.68 4.19 32.15
N ARG A 113 20.52 3.87 33.15
CA ARG A 113 21.87 4.42 33.24
C ARG A 113 22.80 3.69 32.28
N VAL A 114 23.58 4.47 31.50
CA VAL A 114 24.47 3.98 30.45
C VAL A 114 25.83 4.64 30.52
N GLY A 115 26.87 3.98 30.00
CA GLY A 115 28.26 4.39 30.11
C GLY A 115 29.03 3.58 31.14
N ALA A 116 30.37 3.68 31.15
CA ALA A 116 31.24 2.88 32.05
C ALA A 116 30.93 3.09 33.53
N ASN A 117 30.58 4.32 33.92
CA ASN A 117 30.22 4.68 35.31
C ASN A 117 28.77 5.15 35.40
N GLY A 118 27.93 4.87 34.38
CA GLY A 118 26.54 5.32 34.34
C GLY A 118 26.41 6.84 34.18
N GLU A 119 27.26 7.44 33.38
CA GLU A 119 27.38 8.90 33.16
C GLU A 119 26.12 9.52 32.57
N PHE A 120 25.35 8.74 31.81
CA PHE A 120 24.11 9.19 31.20
C PHE A 120 22.90 8.43 31.71
N THR A 121 21.77 9.09 31.68
CA THR A 121 20.45 8.45 31.83
C THR A 121 19.72 8.52 30.49
N LEU A 122 19.55 7.36 29.86
CA LEU A 122 18.78 7.22 28.61
C LEU A 122 17.30 7.06 28.95
N THR A 123 16.48 7.88 28.30
CA THR A 123 15.02 7.86 28.43
C THR A 123 14.38 8.27 27.11
N TRP A 124 13.06 8.22 27.01
CA TRP A 124 12.37 8.65 25.81
C TRP A 124 11.15 9.51 26.12
N LYS A 125 10.82 10.38 25.18
CA LYS A 125 9.61 11.20 25.22
C LYS A 125 8.44 10.36 24.73
N ARG A 126 7.52 10.01 25.62
CA ARG A 126 6.32 9.24 25.28
C ARG A 126 5.40 10.05 24.37
N ASP A 127 4.94 9.43 23.29
CA ASP A 127 3.83 9.96 22.50
C ASP A 127 2.51 9.57 23.17
N PRO A 128 1.52 10.46 23.28
CA PRO A 128 0.23 10.14 23.87
C PRO A 128 -0.59 9.12 23.07
N ARG A 129 -0.28 8.95 21.78
CA ARG A 129 -0.96 7.99 20.91
C ARG A 129 -0.46 6.57 21.18
N PRO A 130 -1.38 5.60 21.49
CA PRO A 130 -0.98 4.23 21.83
C PRO A 130 -0.19 3.52 20.72
N GLU A 131 -0.49 3.85 19.46
CA GLU A 131 0.19 3.29 18.29
C GLU A 131 1.68 3.68 18.20
N TRP A 132 2.11 4.72 18.91
CA TRP A 132 3.51 5.18 18.94
C TRP A 132 4.27 4.72 20.19
N ASN A 133 3.75 3.77 20.96
CA ASN A 133 4.48 3.20 22.09
C ASN A 133 5.64 2.32 21.60
N LEU A 134 6.87 2.77 21.84
CA LEU A 134 8.09 2.10 21.37
C LEU A 134 8.26 0.67 21.89
N ALA A 135 7.74 0.37 23.06
CA ALA A 135 7.80 -0.98 23.63
C ALA A 135 7.11 -2.05 22.76
N PHE A 136 6.30 -1.64 21.79
CA PHE A 136 5.62 -2.56 20.88
C PHE A 136 6.36 -2.81 19.57
N TYR A 137 7.51 -2.17 19.34
CA TYR A 137 8.20 -2.20 18.05
C TYR A 137 9.64 -2.67 18.16
N ASP A 138 10.05 -3.49 17.21
CA ASP A 138 11.46 -3.64 16.86
C ASP A 138 11.87 -2.42 16.02
N LEU A 139 12.84 -1.66 16.50
CA LEU A 139 13.31 -0.44 15.85
C LEU A 139 14.63 -0.74 15.13
N ILE A 140 14.56 -0.77 13.79
CA ILE A 140 15.68 -1.15 12.93
C ILE A 140 16.23 0.10 12.25
N PRO A 141 17.51 0.49 12.48
CA PRO A 141 18.13 1.58 11.75
C PRO A 141 18.10 1.35 10.23
N ALA A 142 17.65 2.35 9.48
CA ALA A 142 17.51 2.24 8.03
C ALA A 142 18.87 2.11 7.30
N ASP A 143 19.97 2.53 7.92
CA ASP A 143 21.34 2.38 7.42
C ASP A 143 21.91 0.96 7.63
N GLU A 144 21.23 0.10 8.39
CA GLU A 144 21.53 -1.33 8.49
C GLU A 144 20.85 -2.16 7.39
N LEU A 145 19.94 -1.56 6.61
CA LEU A 145 19.17 -2.25 5.59
C LEU A 145 19.81 -2.01 4.20
N ASP A 146 20.39 -3.06 3.63
CA ASP A 146 20.75 -3.11 2.21
C ASP A 146 19.59 -3.78 1.45
N PHE A 147 19.00 -3.08 0.49
CA PHE A 147 17.86 -3.59 -0.25
C PHE A 147 17.97 -3.29 -1.74
N LYS A 148 17.53 -4.26 -2.55
CA LYS A 148 17.54 -4.24 -4.02
C LYS A 148 16.25 -4.84 -4.54
N GLY A 149 15.82 -4.42 -5.71
CA GLY A 149 14.66 -4.99 -6.37
C GLY A 149 13.97 -4.00 -7.30
N THR A 150 13.11 -4.53 -8.15
CA THR A 150 12.41 -3.72 -9.17
C THR A 150 11.47 -2.69 -8.57
N TYR A 151 10.92 -2.95 -7.36
CA TYR A 151 9.95 -2.07 -6.71
C TYR A 151 10.60 -1.09 -5.71
N VAL A 152 11.89 -1.25 -5.43
CA VAL A 152 12.63 -0.43 -4.46
C VAL A 152 13.96 0.08 -5.03
N LYS A 153 14.08 0.16 -6.36
CA LYS A 153 15.28 0.66 -7.04
C LYS A 153 15.55 2.13 -6.74
N ASP A 154 14.50 2.92 -6.58
CA ASP A 154 14.58 4.34 -6.27
C ASP A 154 14.53 4.52 -4.75
N HIS A 155 15.65 4.97 -4.17
CA HIS A 155 15.79 5.16 -2.72
C HIS A 155 15.38 6.58 -2.35
N VAL A 156 14.11 6.75 -1.98
CA VAL A 156 13.57 8.06 -1.58
C VAL A 156 13.96 8.36 -0.13
N LYS A 157 14.86 9.34 0.01
CA LYS A 157 15.42 9.79 1.29
C LYS A 157 15.29 11.31 1.40
N LYS A 158 15.34 11.80 2.61
CA LYS A 158 15.39 13.22 2.92
C LYS A 158 16.56 13.46 3.88
N ASP A 159 17.44 14.40 3.50
CA ASP A 159 18.53 14.81 4.36
C ASP A 159 18.03 15.67 5.52
N GLY A 160 18.70 15.53 6.67
CA GLY A 160 18.33 16.27 7.86
C GLY A 160 18.99 15.71 9.11
N ILE A 161 18.49 16.13 10.26
CA ILE A 161 18.92 15.64 11.58
C ILE A 161 18.08 14.45 12.00
N GLY A 162 18.68 13.51 12.73
CA GLY A 162 18.06 12.32 13.30
C GLY A 162 18.40 11.03 12.56
N ALA A 163 18.13 9.91 13.18
CA ALA A 163 18.35 8.58 12.65
C ALA A 163 17.06 8.03 12.04
N PRO A 164 16.96 7.84 10.71
CA PRO A 164 15.85 7.12 10.10
C PRO A 164 15.83 5.66 10.54
N LEU A 165 14.68 5.19 11.00
CA LEU A 165 14.46 3.83 11.47
C LEU A 165 13.23 3.24 10.78
N VAL A 166 13.13 1.92 10.76
CA VAL A 166 11.88 1.18 10.50
C VAL A 166 11.36 0.63 11.81
N ALA A 167 10.17 1.08 12.21
CA ALA A 167 9.43 0.53 13.34
C ALA A 167 8.61 -0.67 12.86
N LYS A 168 9.07 -1.87 13.22
CA LYS A 168 8.46 -3.15 12.84
C LYS A 168 7.63 -3.68 14.01
N ARG A 169 6.40 -4.13 13.70
CA ARG A 169 5.51 -4.77 14.68
C ARG A 169 4.72 -5.89 14.04
N GLU A 170 4.58 -6.99 14.77
CA GLU A 170 3.65 -8.07 14.42
C GLU A 170 2.38 -7.97 15.27
N LEU A 171 1.23 -8.10 14.62
CA LEU A 171 -0.09 -8.03 15.24
C LEU A 171 -0.77 -9.38 15.15
N THR A 172 -1.56 -9.73 16.16
CA THR A 172 -2.52 -10.83 16.01
C THR A 172 -3.58 -10.48 14.96
N ALA A 173 -4.22 -11.48 14.38
CA ALA A 173 -5.29 -11.27 13.39
C ALA A 173 -6.42 -10.37 13.95
N GLN A 174 -6.74 -10.51 15.25
CA GLN A 174 -7.73 -9.68 15.92
C GLN A 174 -7.29 -8.22 16.03
N GLN A 175 -6.05 -7.97 16.47
CA GLN A 175 -5.49 -6.61 16.55
C GLN A 175 -5.42 -5.95 15.18
N ALA A 176 -4.95 -6.68 14.17
CA ALA A 176 -4.88 -6.19 12.79
C ALA A 176 -6.26 -5.81 12.24
N SER A 177 -7.28 -6.61 12.54
CA SER A 177 -8.68 -6.30 12.16
C SER A 177 -9.20 -5.07 12.90
N GLN A 178 -8.99 -4.98 14.22
CA GLN A 178 -9.43 -3.83 15.01
C GLN A 178 -8.78 -2.52 14.58
N LEU A 179 -7.53 -2.55 14.11
CA LEU A 179 -6.78 -1.37 13.71
C LEU A 179 -6.88 -1.08 12.20
N PHE A 180 -7.58 -1.90 11.42
CA PHE A 180 -7.62 -1.82 9.95
C PHE A 180 -6.21 -1.73 9.35
N CYS A 181 -5.32 -2.64 9.78
CA CYS A 181 -3.94 -2.72 9.30
C CYS A 181 -3.62 -4.12 8.79
N ALA A 182 -2.47 -4.25 8.11
CA ALA A 182 -1.87 -5.55 7.84
C ALA A 182 -1.41 -6.21 9.17
N PRO A 183 -1.28 -7.56 9.22
CA PRO A 183 -0.73 -8.25 10.39
C PRO A 183 0.71 -7.85 10.73
N TYR A 184 1.41 -7.27 9.78
CA TYR A 184 2.77 -6.74 9.94
C TYR A 184 2.78 -5.26 9.61
N ILE A 185 3.29 -4.46 10.55
CA ILE A 185 3.44 -3.02 10.41
C ILE A 185 4.92 -2.70 10.23
N PHE A 186 5.22 -1.84 9.25
CA PHE A 186 6.54 -1.29 8.98
C PHE A 186 6.40 0.21 8.77
N TYR A 187 6.55 0.99 9.83
CA TYR A 187 6.50 2.45 9.74
C TYR A 187 7.88 3.04 9.56
N SER A 188 8.03 4.01 8.63
CA SER A 188 9.19 4.88 8.61
C SER A 188 9.07 5.87 9.74
N VAL A 189 10.07 5.90 10.62
CA VAL A 189 10.17 6.85 11.73
C VAL A 189 11.57 7.43 11.80
N THR A 190 11.74 8.55 12.49
CA THR A 190 13.06 9.15 12.71
C THR A 190 13.26 9.47 14.18
N ALA A 191 14.34 8.93 14.74
CA ALA A 191 14.73 9.20 16.11
C ALA A 191 15.61 10.43 16.20
N THR A 192 15.37 11.26 17.21
CA THR A 192 16.25 12.35 17.62
C THR A 192 16.59 12.24 19.11
N ALA A 193 17.75 12.71 19.50
CA ALA A 193 18.22 12.76 20.88
C ALA A 193 18.41 14.21 21.31
N GLN A 194 17.88 14.57 22.48
CA GLN A 194 18.09 15.87 23.13
C GLN A 194 18.74 15.66 24.48
N PHE A 195 19.43 16.67 25.02
CA PHE A 195 20.18 16.53 26.25
C PHE A 195 19.78 17.56 27.30
N GLU A 196 19.48 17.08 28.51
CA GLU A 196 19.29 17.89 29.70
C GLU A 196 20.35 17.46 30.72
N GLY A 197 21.51 18.09 30.72
CA GLY A 197 22.66 17.66 31.52
C GLY A 197 23.14 16.26 31.14
N SER A 198 22.99 15.30 32.04
CA SER A 198 23.32 13.89 31.82
C SER A 198 22.16 13.05 31.26
N ARG A 199 20.96 13.63 31.15
CA ARG A 199 19.80 12.92 30.57
C ARG A 199 19.83 13.01 29.06
N CYS A 200 19.78 11.87 28.39
CA CYS A 200 19.56 11.73 26.96
C CYS A 200 18.08 11.36 26.73
N ILE A 201 17.34 12.24 26.10
CA ILE A 201 15.91 12.10 25.83
C ILE A 201 15.72 11.78 24.35
N ILE A 202 15.34 10.56 24.05
CA ILE A 202 15.00 10.13 22.69
C ILE A 202 13.57 10.57 22.36
N SER A 203 13.40 11.11 21.16
CA SER A 203 12.08 11.40 20.57
C SER A 203 11.93 10.66 19.25
N ILE A 204 10.77 10.06 19.02
CA ILE A 204 10.41 9.47 17.73
C ILE A 204 9.49 10.41 16.98
N ASN A 205 9.85 10.69 15.75
CA ASN A 205 9.13 11.60 14.88
C ASN A 205 8.58 10.84 13.66
N ASP A 206 7.36 11.17 13.26
CA ASP A 206 6.76 10.68 12.02
C ASP A 206 7.19 11.58 10.86
N PRO A 207 8.07 11.11 9.94
CA PRO A 207 8.54 11.92 8.83
C PRO A 207 7.46 12.18 7.75
N LEU A 208 6.30 11.50 7.83
CA LEU A 208 5.14 11.78 6.97
C LEU A 208 4.29 12.95 7.50
N ALA A 209 4.47 13.31 8.78
CA ALA A 209 3.75 14.40 9.42
C ALA A 209 4.66 15.58 9.79
N THR A 210 5.98 15.35 9.93
CA THR A 210 6.94 16.29 10.49
C THR A 210 8.07 16.57 9.51
N GLU A 211 8.16 17.79 9.00
CA GLU A 211 9.21 18.17 8.04
C GLU A 211 10.46 18.70 8.74
N THR A 212 10.28 19.34 9.87
CA THR A 212 11.37 19.94 10.65
C THR A 212 11.24 19.57 12.12
N VAL A 213 12.34 19.56 12.81
CA VAL A 213 12.40 19.31 14.26
C VAL A 213 13.25 20.37 14.94
N ARG A 214 12.83 20.76 16.14
CA ARG A 214 13.61 21.65 16.99
C ARG A 214 14.46 20.82 17.94
N VAL A 215 15.78 21.00 17.86
CA VAL A 215 16.75 20.32 18.73
C VAL A 215 17.68 21.41 19.28
N ASP A 216 17.77 21.49 20.61
CA ASP A 216 18.60 22.45 21.36
C ASP A 216 18.55 23.87 20.81
N GLY A 217 17.32 24.40 20.64
CA GLY A 217 17.08 25.77 20.21
C GLY A 217 17.07 26.02 18.70
N HIS A 218 17.67 25.16 17.88
CA HIS A 218 17.73 25.28 16.43
C HIS A 218 16.68 24.41 15.73
N THR A 219 16.20 24.87 14.58
CA THR A 219 15.26 24.12 13.73
C THR A 219 16.00 23.51 12.56
N TYR A 220 15.91 22.18 12.42
CA TYR A 220 16.55 21.42 11.35
C TYR A 220 15.51 20.68 10.49
N PRO A 221 15.78 20.45 9.20
CA PRO A 221 15.05 19.44 8.45
C PRO A 221 15.15 18.08 9.14
N LEU A 222 14.07 17.34 9.21
CA LEU A 222 14.07 15.98 9.76
C LEU A 222 14.57 14.99 8.71
N ALA A 223 15.56 14.17 9.04
CA ALA A 223 16.02 13.10 8.16
C ALA A 223 14.93 12.04 7.95
N ALA A 224 14.86 11.43 6.78
CA ALA A 224 13.93 10.33 6.52
C ALA A 224 14.47 9.31 5.51
N ASN A 225 13.98 8.05 5.61
CA ASN A 225 14.12 7.03 4.59
C ASN A 225 12.74 6.41 4.36
N PHE A 226 12.06 6.83 3.30
CA PHE A 226 10.70 6.38 3.00
C PHE A 226 10.66 5.00 2.34
N THR A 227 11.74 4.57 1.68
CA THR A 227 11.81 3.29 0.96
C THR A 227 12.07 2.10 1.87
N ALA A 228 12.82 2.26 2.97
CA ALA A 228 13.26 1.15 3.82
C ALA A 228 12.09 0.33 4.41
N SER A 229 11.01 0.99 4.84
CA SER A 229 9.81 0.33 5.36
C SER A 229 9.11 -0.51 4.28
N TYR A 230 9.02 0.00 3.05
CA TYR A 230 8.47 -0.74 1.92
C TYR A 230 9.33 -1.93 1.52
N ALA A 231 10.66 -1.79 1.54
CA ALA A 231 11.58 -2.86 1.22
C ALA A 231 11.37 -4.07 2.15
N LEU A 232 11.26 -3.84 3.46
CA LEU A 232 10.97 -4.89 4.44
C LEU A 232 9.58 -5.52 4.24
N GLN A 233 8.55 -4.71 3.97
CA GLN A 233 7.20 -5.19 3.67
C GLN A 233 7.20 -6.14 2.47
N LEU A 234 7.82 -5.72 1.36
CA LEU A 234 7.90 -6.48 0.11
C LEU A 234 8.66 -7.80 0.25
N ALA A 235 9.82 -7.77 0.92
CA ALA A 235 10.63 -8.96 1.16
C ALA A 235 9.86 -10.05 1.93
N ARG A 236 8.95 -9.62 2.83
CA ARG A 236 8.13 -10.53 3.63
C ARG A 236 6.95 -11.12 2.84
N GLU A 237 6.23 -10.33 2.07
CA GLU A 237 4.92 -10.73 1.53
C GLU A 237 4.97 -11.67 0.32
N LYS A 238 6.07 -11.73 -0.43
CA LYS A 238 6.19 -12.53 -1.68
C LYS A 238 4.95 -12.40 -2.58
N PRO A 239 4.60 -11.18 -3.02
CA PRO A 239 3.29 -10.81 -3.53
C PRO A 239 2.82 -11.59 -4.77
N GLN A 240 3.74 -12.01 -5.65
CA GLN A 240 3.39 -12.75 -6.87
C GLN A 240 2.78 -14.11 -6.57
N LYS A 241 3.36 -14.86 -5.63
CA LYS A 241 2.81 -16.16 -5.19
C LYS A 241 1.47 -15.96 -4.49
N LEU A 242 1.36 -14.90 -3.70
CA LEU A 242 0.15 -14.58 -2.97
C LEU A 242 -0.99 -14.17 -3.92
N GLY A 243 -0.74 -13.34 -4.93
CA GLY A 243 -1.73 -12.90 -5.91
C GLY A 243 -2.35 -14.08 -6.67
N LEU A 244 -1.51 -15.01 -7.14
CA LEU A 244 -1.98 -16.23 -7.81
C LEU A 244 -2.78 -17.15 -6.86
N ALA A 245 -2.31 -17.34 -5.62
CA ALA A 245 -3.02 -18.16 -4.65
C ALA A 245 -4.41 -17.57 -4.30
N ARG A 246 -4.50 -16.25 -4.15
CA ARG A 246 -5.75 -15.52 -3.89
C ARG A 246 -6.73 -15.54 -5.08
N LEU A 247 -6.23 -15.69 -6.30
CA LEU A 247 -7.07 -15.94 -7.46
C LEU A 247 -7.63 -17.37 -7.44
N LEU A 248 -6.76 -18.37 -7.28
CA LEU A 248 -7.14 -19.78 -7.43
C LEU A 248 -7.94 -20.33 -6.25
N ARG A 249 -7.70 -19.82 -5.03
CA ARG A 249 -8.32 -20.29 -3.78
C ARG A 249 -8.86 -19.11 -2.96
N PRO A 250 -9.80 -18.32 -3.50
CA PRO A 250 -10.22 -17.08 -2.85
C PRO A 250 -10.81 -17.30 -1.45
N GLN A 251 -11.44 -18.45 -1.18
CA GLN A 251 -12.03 -18.73 0.11
C GLN A 251 -11.01 -18.90 1.24
N GLU A 252 -9.83 -19.44 0.95
CA GLU A 252 -8.74 -19.57 1.93
C GLU A 252 -8.24 -18.20 2.39
N TYR A 253 -8.46 -17.18 1.57
CA TYR A 253 -8.05 -15.79 1.81
C TYR A 253 -9.23 -14.84 2.10
N ALA A 254 -10.44 -15.35 2.33
CA ALA A 254 -11.64 -14.52 2.53
C ALA A 254 -11.46 -13.48 3.65
N ALA A 255 -10.84 -13.86 4.76
CA ALA A 255 -10.57 -12.96 5.89
C ALA A 255 -9.56 -11.84 5.57
N THR A 256 -8.92 -11.87 4.39
CA THR A 256 -8.01 -10.81 3.95
C THR A 256 -8.70 -9.75 3.08
N ALA A 257 -9.99 -9.91 2.79
CA ALA A 257 -10.79 -8.92 2.07
C ALA A 257 -11.17 -7.80 3.04
N ARG A 258 -10.39 -6.73 3.05
CA ARG A 258 -10.58 -5.58 3.95
C ARG A 258 -9.83 -4.34 3.47
N VAL A 259 -10.24 -3.19 3.99
CA VAL A 259 -9.46 -1.96 3.89
C VAL A 259 -8.32 -2.02 4.90
N ILE A 260 -7.10 -1.72 4.46
CA ILE A 260 -5.90 -1.65 5.29
C ILE A 260 -5.20 -0.31 5.13
N ARG A 261 -4.58 0.16 6.18
CA ARG A 261 -3.75 1.38 6.19
C ARG A 261 -2.31 1.02 6.58
N PHE A 262 -1.36 1.73 6.00
CA PHE A 262 0.07 1.55 6.27
C PHE A 262 0.67 2.64 7.16
N GLU A 263 -0.17 3.54 7.64
CA GLU A 263 0.21 4.65 8.51
C GLU A 263 -0.93 4.95 9.50
N PRO A 264 -0.62 5.57 10.65
CA PRO A 264 -1.64 6.02 11.58
C PRO A 264 -2.64 6.98 10.93
N TYR A 265 -3.93 6.84 11.30
CA TYR A 265 -4.99 7.71 10.75
C TYR A 265 -4.77 9.18 11.15
N ASN A 266 -4.86 10.07 10.17
CA ASN A 266 -4.84 11.50 10.37
C ASN A 266 -6.11 12.14 9.79
N PRO A 267 -7.03 12.66 10.63
CA PRO A 267 -8.31 13.21 10.15
C PRO A 267 -8.15 14.49 9.31
N ASN A 268 -6.98 15.13 9.33
CA ASN A 268 -6.71 16.34 8.56
C ASN A 268 -6.19 16.06 7.14
N LYS A 269 -5.82 14.80 6.85
CA LYS A 269 -5.35 14.37 5.53
C LYS A 269 -6.47 13.71 4.73
N THR A 270 -6.44 13.94 3.42
CA THR A 270 -7.30 13.23 2.48
C THR A 270 -6.84 11.78 2.33
N VAL A 271 -7.76 10.85 2.41
CA VAL A 271 -7.48 9.44 2.10
C VAL A 271 -7.34 9.25 0.59
N VAL A 272 -6.25 8.59 0.17
CA VAL A 272 -6.13 7.99 -1.16
C VAL A 272 -6.31 6.49 -0.99
N LEU A 273 -7.42 5.97 -1.50
CA LEU A 273 -7.73 4.54 -1.47
C LEU A 273 -7.25 3.88 -2.76
N PHE A 274 -6.30 2.96 -2.63
CA PHE A 274 -5.76 2.19 -3.75
C PHE A 274 -6.43 0.83 -3.85
N ILE A 275 -6.89 0.45 -5.06
CA ILE A 275 -7.59 -0.82 -5.33
C ILE A 275 -6.85 -1.56 -6.44
N HIS A 276 -6.27 -2.71 -6.12
CA HIS A 276 -5.45 -3.51 -7.05
C HIS A 276 -6.29 -4.31 -8.06
N GLY A 277 -5.64 -4.89 -9.07
CA GLY A 277 -6.25 -5.68 -10.13
C GLY A 277 -6.36 -7.18 -9.86
N LEU A 278 -6.70 -7.93 -10.90
CA LEU A 278 -6.75 -9.39 -10.90
C LEU A 278 -5.35 -9.98 -10.70
N MET A 279 -5.23 -11.07 -9.94
CA MET A 279 -3.96 -11.76 -9.60
C MET A 279 -2.93 -10.88 -8.89
N ASP A 280 -3.36 -9.81 -8.27
CA ASP A 280 -2.50 -8.80 -7.68
C ASP A 280 -2.74 -8.64 -6.18
N THR A 281 -1.99 -7.76 -5.55
CA THR A 281 -2.07 -7.42 -4.12
C THR A 281 -1.78 -5.91 -3.96
N PRO A 282 -2.01 -5.30 -2.79
CA PRO A 282 -1.67 -3.89 -2.55
C PRO A 282 -0.22 -3.50 -2.85
N VAL A 283 0.67 -4.48 -2.91
CA VAL A 283 2.10 -4.30 -3.17
C VAL A 283 2.41 -3.72 -4.56
N THR A 284 1.51 -3.92 -5.53
CA THR A 284 1.68 -3.33 -6.88
C THR A 284 1.84 -1.81 -6.85
N TRP A 285 1.32 -1.16 -5.81
CA TRP A 285 1.34 0.29 -5.67
C TRP A 285 2.65 0.85 -5.10
N VAL A 286 3.55 -0.01 -4.58
CA VAL A 286 4.76 0.44 -3.87
C VAL A 286 5.65 1.38 -4.69
N PRO A 287 5.94 1.15 -5.99
CA PRO A 287 6.74 2.10 -6.76
C PRO A 287 6.11 3.49 -6.86
N MET A 288 4.79 3.56 -7.11
CA MET A 288 4.05 4.83 -7.12
C MET A 288 4.07 5.50 -5.74
N LEU A 289 3.84 4.74 -4.67
CA LEU A 289 3.83 5.28 -3.31
C LEU A 289 5.20 5.78 -2.86
N ASN A 290 6.25 5.10 -3.29
CA ASN A 290 7.61 5.51 -3.02
C ASN A 290 7.91 6.87 -3.67
N ASP A 291 7.48 7.06 -4.93
CA ASP A 291 7.58 8.34 -5.63
C ASP A 291 6.75 9.42 -4.94
N LEU A 292 5.46 9.19 -4.72
CA LEU A 292 4.54 10.14 -4.09
C LEU A 292 5.00 10.59 -2.69
N ARG A 293 5.58 9.69 -1.89
CA ARG A 293 6.13 10.05 -0.57
C ARG A 293 7.36 10.95 -0.64
N GLY A 294 8.05 11.01 -1.77
CA GLY A 294 9.09 11.99 -2.04
C GLY A 294 8.58 13.44 -2.08
N ASP A 295 7.33 13.64 -2.50
CA ASP A 295 6.72 14.95 -2.62
C ASP A 295 6.18 15.48 -1.28
N LEU A 296 6.52 16.75 -0.97
CA LEU A 296 6.12 17.39 0.28
C LEU A 296 4.61 17.65 0.35
N ASP A 297 4.02 18.08 -0.76
CA ASP A 297 2.60 18.41 -0.79
C ASP A 297 1.74 17.16 -0.68
N PHE A 298 2.21 16.04 -1.25
CA PHE A 298 1.58 14.74 -1.02
C PHE A 298 1.63 14.37 0.47
N ARG A 299 2.79 14.42 1.11
CA ARG A 299 2.92 14.09 2.55
C ARG A 299 2.04 14.96 3.44
N ARG A 300 1.88 16.24 3.12
CA ARG A 300 1.04 17.18 3.88
C ARG A 300 -0.45 16.94 3.73
N ASN A 301 -0.90 16.57 2.53
CA ASN A 301 -2.31 16.56 2.18
C ASN A 301 -2.95 15.19 2.19
N TYR A 302 -2.16 14.09 2.06
CA TYR A 302 -2.66 12.77 1.79
C TYR A 302 -2.19 11.72 2.80
N GLN A 303 -3.03 10.70 2.99
CA GLN A 303 -2.72 9.45 3.69
C GLN A 303 -3.20 8.28 2.84
N ILE A 304 -2.55 7.12 2.98
CA ILE A 304 -2.68 6.00 2.06
C ILE A 304 -3.49 4.88 2.72
N TRP A 305 -4.56 4.45 2.05
CA TRP A 305 -5.32 3.25 2.35
C TRP A 305 -5.32 2.30 1.15
N PHE A 306 -5.51 1.01 1.40
CA PHE A 306 -5.64 -0.01 0.37
C PHE A 306 -6.87 -0.84 0.61
N TYR A 307 -7.54 -1.22 -0.47
CA TYR A 307 -8.44 -2.34 -0.44
C TYR A 307 -7.68 -3.60 -0.87
N SER A 308 -7.46 -4.52 0.08
CA SER A 308 -6.89 -5.85 -0.16
C SER A 308 -8.02 -6.86 -0.27
N TYR A 309 -8.05 -7.67 -1.31
CA TYR A 309 -9.11 -8.67 -1.51
C TYR A 309 -8.62 -9.88 -2.32
N PRO A 310 -9.20 -11.08 -2.13
CA PRO A 310 -8.93 -12.24 -2.97
C PRO A 310 -9.55 -12.03 -4.35
N SER A 311 -8.72 -11.86 -5.37
CA SER A 311 -9.16 -11.48 -6.70
C SER A 311 -9.87 -12.61 -7.50
N GLY A 312 -10.04 -13.78 -6.92
CA GLY A 312 -10.82 -14.89 -7.51
C GLY A 312 -12.33 -14.76 -7.34
N TYR A 313 -12.81 -13.91 -6.45
CA TYR A 313 -14.23 -13.62 -6.31
C TYR A 313 -14.77 -12.78 -7.46
N PRO A 314 -16.06 -12.92 -7.84
CA PRO A 314 -16.71 -11.98 -8.75
C PRO A 314 -16.56 -10.56 -8.24
N TYR A 315 -16.22 -9.62 -9.11
CA TYR A 315 -15.97 -8.25 -8.64
C TYR A 315 -17.19 -7.55 -8.01
N PRO A 316 -18.47 -7.86 -8.36
CA PRO A 316 -19.61 -7.32 -7.61
C PRO A 316 -19.65 -7.74 -6.15
N TYR A 317 -19.24 -8.99 -5.85
CA TYR A 317 -19.11 -9.48 -4.49
C TYR A 317 -17.96 -8.80 -3.74
N SER A 318 -16.80 -8.62 -4.39
CA SER A 318 -15.69 -7.87 -3.81
C SER A 318 -16.06 -6.41 -3.56
N ALA A 319 -16.87 -5.80 -4.43
CA ALA A 319 -17.38 -4.44 -4.25
C ALA A 319 -18.35 -4.32 -3.08
N MET A 320 -19.22 -5.32 -2.87
CA MET A 320 -20.10 -5.41 -1.70
C MET A 320 -19.28 -5.42 -0.40
N ILE A 321 -18.27 -6.29 -0.31
CA ILE A 321 -17.38 -6.34 0.86
C ILE A 321 -16.68 -4.98 1.08
N LEU A 322 -16.23 -4.31 0.02
CA LEU A 322 -15.62 -2.98 0.16
C LEU A 322 -16.60 -1.95 0.73
N ARG A 323 -17.86 -1.96 0.32
CA ARG A 323 -18.88 -1.06 0.88
C ARG A 323 -19.07 -1.32 2.37
N GLU A 324 -19.18 -2.57 2.81
CA GLU A 324 -19.30 -2.95 4.22
C GLU A 324 -18.06 -2.53 5.04
N GLU A 325 -16.86 -2.70 4.46
CA GLU A 325 -15.60 -2.28 5.09
C GLU A 325 -15.54 -0.75 5.25
N LEU A 326 -15.96 0.02 4.23
CA LEU A 326 -16.04 1.48 4.29
C LEU A 326 -17.02 1.95 5.37
N ASP A 327 -18.19 1.31 5.48
CA ASP A 327 -19.15 1.61 6.54
C ASP A 327 -18.58 1.33 7.94
N SER A 328 -17.81 0.27 8.07
CA SER A 328 -17.20 -0.12 9.34
C SER A 328 -16.06 0.81 9.74
N ILE A 329 -15.22 1.19 8.76
CA ILE A 329 -14.07 2.04 9.02
C ILE A 329 -14.48 3.50 9.25
N GLU A 330 -15.52 4.00 8.57
CA GLU A 330 -16.02 5.35 8.75
C GLU A 330 -16.59 5.58 10.16
N LYS A 331 -17.25 4.59 10.73
CA LYS A 331 -17.71 4.64 12.14
C LYS A 331 -16.57 4.85 13.14
N LYS A 332 -15.39 4.33 12.83
CA LYS A 332 -14.19 4.39 13.69
C LYS A 332 -13.27 5.57 13.34
N TYR A 333 -13.14 5.86 12.07
CA TYR A 333 -12.26 6.88 11.50
C TYR A 333 -13.05 7.78 10.54
N PRO A 334 -13.91 8.68 11.06
CA PRO A 334 -14.76 9.54 10.23
C PRO A 334 -13.92 10.40 9.28
N LEU A 335 -14.27 10.37 8.00
CA LEU A 335 -13.58 11.16 6.98
C LEU A 335 -14.03 12.62 7.04
N ARG A 336 -13.08 13.53 7.26
CA ARG A 336 -13.36 14.98 7.22
C ARG A 336 -13.28 15.58 5.81
N LYS A 337 -12.67 14.84 4.90
CA LYS A 337 -12.47 15.23 3.49
C LYS A 337 -12.85 14.08 2.59
N PRO A 338 -13.52 14.34 1.46
CA PRO A 338 -13.81 13.29 0.49
C PRO A 338 -12.53 12.59 0.03
N MET A 339 -12.57 11.25 -0.08
CA MET A 339 -11.42 10.46 -0.49
C MET A 339 -11.17 10.54 -2.00
N VAL A 340 -9.94 10.27 -2.40
CA VAL A 340 -9.57 9.98 -3.78
C VAL A 340 -9.40 8.47 -3.92
N VAL A 341 -9.95 7.87 -4.98
CA VAL A 341 -9.75 6.46 -5.28
C VAL A 341 -8.83 6.33 -6.50
N VAL A 342 -7.79 5.51 -6.40
CA VAL A 342 -6.90 5.14 -7.51
C VAL A 342 -7.01 3.63 -7.70
N ALA A 343 -7.51 3.22 -8.86
CA ALA A 343 -7.89 1.82 -9.07
C ALA A 343 -7.34 1.28 -10.39
N HIS A 344 -6.75 0.08 -10.33
CA HIS A 344 -6.14 -0.59 -11.47
C HIS A 344 -6.96 -1.79 -11.93
N SER A 345 -7.15 -1.92 -13.25
CA SER A 345 -7.74 -3.11 -13.87
C SER A 345 -9.10 -3.47 -13.24
N MET A 346 -9.29 -4.71 -12.76
CA MET A 346 -10.51 -5.14 -12.06
C MET A 346 -10.85 -4.25 -10.84
N GLY A 347 -9.85 -3.67 -10.17
CA GLY A 347 -10.09 -2.69 -9.11
C GLY A 347 -10.87 -1.47 -9.59
N GLY A 348 -10.68 -1.05 -10.86
CA GLY A 348 -11.49 -0.01 -11.49
C GLY A 348 -12.96 -0.44 -11.70
N CYS A 349 -13.19 -1.71 -12.04
CA CYS A 349 -14.56 -2.26 -12.12
C CYS A 349 -15.26 -2.24 -10.76
N ILE A 350 -14.54 -2.62 -9.70
CA ILE A 350 -15.02 -2.50 -8.31
C ILE A 350 -15.35 -1.03 -7.99
N THR A 351 -14.44 -0.11 -8.32
CA THR A 351 -14.63 1.34 -8.09
C THR A 351 -15.83 1.86 -8.85
N ARG A 352 -16.10 1.40 -10.07
CA ARG A 352 -17.26 1.80 -10.85
C ARG A 352 -18.56 1.61 -10.07
N THR A 353 -18.70 0.51 -9.32
CA THR A 353 -19.91 0.25 -8.49
C THR A 353 -20.03 1.20 -7.31
N LEU A 354 -18.94 1.81 -6.85
CA LEU A 354 -18.95 2.81 -5.78
C LEU A 354 -19.41 4.20 -6.28
N LEU A 355 -19.50 4.39 -7.60
CA LEU A 355 -19.82 5.67 -8.25
C LEU A 355 -21.19 5.64 -8.95
N THR A 356 -22.00 4.61 -8.72
CA THR A 356 -23.16 4.33 -9.53
C THR A 356 -24.36 4.04 -8.64
N ASP A 357 -25.51 4.66 -8.97
CA ASP A 357 -26.79 4.35 -8.35
C ASP A 357 -27.45 3.24 -9.15
N ALA A 358 -27.25 1.99 -8.73
CA ALA A 358 -27.72 0.81 -9.46
C ALA A 358 -29.25 0.61 -9.34
N GLY A 359 -29.86 1.03 -8.22
CA GLY A 359 -31.24 0.68 -7.93
C GLY A 359 -31.48 -0.81 -8.14
N THR A 360 -32.55 -1.16 -8.80
CA THR A 360 -32.86 -2.55 -9.16
C THR A 360 -32.38 -2.97 -10.55
N THR A 361 -31.68 -2.11 -11.28
CA THR A 361 -31.32 -2.35 -12.70
C THR A 361 -30.48 -3.63 -12.87
N LEU A 362 -29.44 -3.80 -12.05
CA LEU A 362 -28.56 -4.97 -12.11
C LEU A 362 -29.27 -6.25 -11.68
N TRP A 363 -30.20 -6.15 -10.73
CA TRP A 363 -31.02 -7.28 -10.33
C TRP A 363 -31.97 -7.71 -11.45
N LEU A 364 -32.65 -6.77 -12.07
CA LEU A 364 -33.58 -7.05 -13.18
C LEU A 364 -32.84 -7.64 -14.39
N GLU A 365 -31.65 -7.17 -14.70
CA GLU A 365 -30.82 -7.75 -15.75
C GLU A 365 -30.40 -9.20 -15.42
N ALA A 366 -30.14 -9.50 -14.15
CA ALA A 366 -29.75 -10.85 -13.71
C ALA A 366 -30.93 -11.83 -13.65
N PHE A 367 -32.11 -11.39 -13.20
CA PHE A 367 -33.24 -12.27 -12.87
C PHE A 367 -34.50 -12.05 -13.71
N GLY A 368 -34.59 -10.98 -14.48
CA GLY A 368 -35.79 -10.65 -15.28
C GLY A 368 -37.03 -10.27 -14.47
N ARG A 369 -36.91 -10.21 -13.13
CA ARG A 369 -38.03 -9.91 -12.20
C ARG A 369 -37.51 -9.22 -10.94
N PRO A 370 -38.36 -8.44 -10.23
CA PRO A 370 -37.94 -7.75 -9.02
C PRO A 370 -37.60 -8.70 -7.87
N PRO A 371 -36.84 -8.24 -6.84
CA PRO A 371 -36.41 -9.06 -5.72
C PRO A 371 -37.56 -9.78 -5.00
N ALA A 372 -38.70 -9.11 -4.80
CA ALA A 372 -39.87 -9.69 -4.12
C ALA A 372 -40.44 -10.93 -4.82
N GLN A 373 -40.29 -11.01 -6.14
CA GLN A 373 -40.81 -12.10 -6.98
C GLN A 373 -39.76 -13.15 -7.34
N THR A 374 -38.49 -12.97 -6.91
CA THR A 374 -37.41 -13.91 -7.21
C THR A 374 -37.37 -15.01 -6.15
N PRO A 375 -37.55 -16.30 -6.53
CA PRO A 375 -37.63 -17.42 -5.59
C PRO A 375 -36.21 -17.86 -5.16
N LEU A 376 -35.67 -17.18 -4.16
CA LEU A 376 -34.38 -17.45 -3.52
C LEU A 376 -34.59 -17.67 -2.02
N ASP A 377 -33.74 -18.47 -1.39
CA ASP A 377 -33.73 -18.50 0.07
C ASP A 377 -33.36 -17.13 0.66
N PRO A 378 -33.82 -16.82 1.88
CA PRO A 378 -33.65 -15.47 2.46
C PRO A 378 -32.18 -15.03 2.57
N LYS A 379 -31.23 -15.95 2.79
CA LYS A 379 -29.81 -15.65 2.95
C LYS A 379 -29.14 -15.32 1.60
N SER A 380 -29.42 -16.16 0.60
CA SER A 380 -28.95 -15.94 -0.77
C SER A 380 -29.54 -14.67 -1.37
N LYS A 381 -30.81 -14.41 -1.11
CA LYS A 381 -31.50 -13.19 -1.54
C LYS A 381 -30.81 -11.94 -0.97
N ARG A 382 -30.61 -11.89 0.34
CA ARG A 382 -29.93 -10.77 1.00
C ARG A 382 -28.54 -10.52 0.42
N LEU A 383 -27.71 -11.57 0.28
CA LEU A 383 -26.37 -11.46 -0.29
C LEU A 383 -26.38 -10.86 -1.70
N LEU A 384 -27.35 -11.28 -2.53
CA LEU A 384 -27.48 -10.76 -3.89
C LEU A 384 -28.05 -9.37 -3.93
N GLU A 385 -28.98 -9.02 -3.03
CA GLU A 385 -29.48 -7.63 -2.88
C GLU A 385 -28.31 -6.71 -2.52
N GLU A 386 -27.51 -7.05 -1.52
CA GLU A 386 -26.32 -6.26 -1.10
C GLU A 386 -25.28 -6.15 -2.22
N ALA A 387 -25.14 -7.17 -3.11
CA ALA A 387 -24.20 -7.15 -4.21
C ALA A 387 -24.68 -6.37 -5.45
N LEU A 388 -26.00 -6.37 -5.73
CA LEU A 388 -26.58 -5.88 -7.00
C LEU A 388 -27.45 -4.62 -6.84
N ILE A 389 -27.90 -4.29 -5.62
CA ILE A 389 -28.72 -3.12 -5.35
C ILE A 389 -27.93 -2.21 -4.41
N PHE A 390 -27.46 -1.09 -4.93
CA PHE A 390 -26.60 -0.17 -4.18
C PHE A 390 -26.70 1.26 -4.73
N GLU A 391 -26.30 2.20 -3.91
CA GLU A 391 -26.12 3.60 -4.25
C GLU A 391 -24.63 3.95 -4.25
N HIS A 392 -24.30 5.08 -4.89
CA HIS A 392 -22.94 5.58 -4.90
C HIS A 392 -22.45 5.97 -3.49
N ARG A 393 -21.14 6.04 -3.31
CA ARG A 393 -20.50 6.40 -2.05
C ARG A 393 -20.23 7.90 -1.98
N HIS A 394 -20.88 8.59 -1.05
CA HIS A 394 -20.80 10.05 -0.88
C HIS A 394 -19.42 10.54 -0.46
N GLU A 395 -18.67 9.71 0.24
CA GLU A 395 -17.32 10.02 0.70
C GLU A 395 -16.27 10.00 -0.42
N ILE A 396 -16.61 9.62 -1.66
CA ILE A 396 -15.69 9.63 -2.79
C ILE A 396 -15.77 10.97 -3.52
N GLY A 397 -14.66 11.72 -3.51
CA GLY A 397 -14.59 13.03 -4.15
C GLY A 397 -13.89 13.06 -5.51
N ARG A 398 -13.08 12.05 -5.85
CA ARG A 398 -12.35 11.95 -7.12
C ARG A 398 -11.89 10.52 -7.39
N VAL A 399 -11.79 10.16 -8.67
CA VAL A 399 -11.33 8.81 -9.07
C VAL A 399 -10.31 8.88 -10.19
N VAL A 400 -9.31 7.97 -10.13
CA VAL A 400 -8.38 7.68 -11.23
C VAL A 400 -8.52 6.21 -11.61
N PHE A 401 -9.00 5.94 -12.79
CA PHE A 401 -9.04 4.62 -13.39
C PHE A 401 -7.74 4.36 -14.15
N MET A 402 -7.09 3.24 -13.88
CA MET A 402 -5.84 2.85 -14.55
C MET A 402 -6.05 1.52 -15.26
N SER A 403 -5.95 1.52 -16.60
CA SER A 403 -6.12 0.32 -17.45
C SER A 403 -7.36 -0.51 -17.07
N THR A 404 -8.48 0.18 -16.80
CA THR A 404 -9.72 -0.45 -16.30
C THR A 404 -10.54 -1.02 -17.45
N PRO A 405 -10.93 -2.31 -17.42
CA PRO A 405 -11.79 -2.90 -18.45
C PRO A 405 -13.27 -2.55 -18.21
N HIS A 406 -13.68 -1.29 -18.42
CA HIS A 406 -15.06 -0.85 -18.22
C HIS A 406 -16.07 -1.65 -19.05
N ARG A 407 -15.68 -2.05 -20.27
CA ARG A 407 -16.51 -2.84 -21.18
C ARG A 407 -16.04 -4.30 -21.29
N GLY A 408 -15.24 -4.76 -20.29
CA GLY A 408 -14.67 -6.10 -20.25
C GLY A 408 -13.36 -6.23 -21.02
N SER A 409 -12.82 -7.45 -21.04
CA SER A 409 -11.55 -7.77 -21.72
C SER A 409 -11.71 -9.04 -22.55
N ASP A 410 -11.31 -8.99 -23.82
CA ASP A 410 -11.30 -10.15 -24.71
C ASP A 410 -10.33 -11.24 -24.25
N LEU A 411 -9.26 -10.86 -23.53
CA LEU A 411 -8.39 -11.81 -22.88
C LEU A 411 -9.08 -12.58 -21.77
N ALA A 412 -10.09 -12.00 -21.10
CA ALA A 412 -10.89 -12.75 -20.14
C ALA A 412 -11.59 -13.93 -20.80
N SER A 413 -12.11 -13.77 -22.03
CA SER A 413 -12.71 -14.88 -22.79
C SER A 413 -11.67 -15.91 -23.24
N ASN A 414 -10.46 -15.49 -23.63
CA ASN A 414 -9.35 -16.39 -24.00
C ASN A 414 -8.68 -17.02 -22.78
N TRP A 415 -8.68 -16.35 -21.63
CA TRP A 415 -8.17 -16.84 -20.34
C TRP A 415 -9.11 -17.89 -19.72
N VAL A 416 -10.42 -17.76 -19.93
CA VAL A 416 -11.41 -18.77 -19.51
C VAL A 416 -11.07 -20.13 -20.15
N GLY A 417 -10.63 -20.17 -21.41
CA GLY A 417 -10.15 -21.39 -22.05
C GLY A 417 -8.86 -21.97 -21.47
N ARG A 418 -8.00 -21.13 -20.88
CA ARG A 418 -6.69 -21.51 -20.33
C ARG A 418 -6.69 -21.72 -18.82
N ILE A 419 -7.39 -20.86 -18.07
CA ILE A 419 -7.62 -21.04 -16.61
C ILE A 419 -8.75 -22.03 -16.37
N GLY A 420 -9.59 -22.33 -17.37
CA GLY A 420 -10.56 -23.43 -17.28
C GLY A 420 -9.94 -24.79 -16.96
N SER A 421 -8.66 -24.95 -17.26
CA SER A 421 -7.85 -26.10 -16.76
C SER A 421 -7.23 -25.87 -15.37
N MET A 422 -7.11 -24.63 -14.90
CA MET A 422 -6.73 -24.27 -13.52
C MET A 422 -8.00 -23.89 -12.75
N ILE A 423 -8.56 -24.83 -12.02
CA ILE A 423 -9.84 -24.70 -11.32
C ILE A 423 -9.75 -23.60 -10.27
N VAL A 424 -10.28 -22.40 -10.57
CA VAL A 424 -10.61 -21.42 -9.52
C VAL A 424 -11.66 -22.06 -8.62
N LYS A 425 -11.29 -22.42 -7.40
CA LYS A 425 -12.20 -23.11 -6.48
C LYS A 425 -13.33 -22.15 -6.10
N THR A 426 -14.53 -22.45 -6.58
CA THR A 426 -15.72 -21.70 -6.17
C THR A 426 -16.02 -21.98 -4.70
N PRO A 427 -16.13 -20.95 -3.85
CA PRO A 427 -16.45 -21.11 -2.43
C PRO A 427 -17.75 -21.89 -2.21
N SER A 428 -17.80 -22.73 -1.17
CA SER A 428 -18.99 -23.55 -0.87
C SER A 428 -20.27 -22.72 -0.72
N LYS A 429 -20.20 -21.55 -0.10
CA LYS A 429 -21.31 -20.60 0.00
C LYS A 429 -21.79 -20.11 -1.38
N MET A 430 -20.88 -19.92 -2.33
CA MET A 430 -21.20 -19.51 -3.70
C MET A 430 -21.67 -20.66 -4.57
N LEU A 431 -21.30 -21.91 -4.26
CA LEU A 431 -21.85 -23.09 -4.94
C LEU A 431 -23.34 -23.29 -4.63
N THR A 432 -23.76 -23.06 -3.39
CA THR A 432 -25.18 -23.09 -2.98
C THR A 432 -25.93 -21.95 -3.68
N LEU A 433 -25.42 -20.72 -3.61
CA LEU A 433 -25.96 -19.57 -4.31
C LEU A 433 -26.09 -19.82 -5.82
N GLY A 434 -25.09 -20.41 -6.46
CA GLY A 434 -25.14 -20.73 -7.89
C GLY A 434 -26.18 -21.79 -8.27
N ARG A 435 -26.51 -22.71 -7.36
CA ARG A 435 -27.62 -23.68 -7.55
C ARG A 435 -28.98 -23.01 -7.46
N GLU A 436 -29.16 -22.13 -6.47
CA GLU A 436 -30.39 -21.41 -6.26
C GLU A 436 -30.65 -20.37 -7.36
N MET A 437 -29.61 -19.65 -7.79
CA MET A 437 -29.71 -18.73 -8.94
C MET A 437 -30.15 -19.44 -10.20
N ARG A 438 -29.63 -20.65 -10.46
CA ARG A 438 -30.06 -21.49 -11.59
C ARG A 438 -31.52 -21.91 -11.46
N ALA A 439 -31.91 -22.37 -10.27
CA ALA A 439 -33.29 -22.74 -10.01
C ALA A 439 -34.25 -21.56 -10.17
N ALA A 440 -33.86 -20.36 -9.71
CA ALA A 440 -34.64 -19.16 -9.88
C ALA A 440 -34.72 -18.67 -11.34
N ALA A 441 -33.71 -18.97 -12.14
CA ALA A 441 -33.62 -18.59 -13.57
C ALA A 441 -34.34 -19.56 -14.51
N THR A 442 -34.67 -20.77 -14.07
CA THR A 442 -35.35 -21.80 -14.90
C THR A 442 -36.75 -21.41 -15.36
N ALA A 443 -37.32 -20.32 -14.84
CA ALA A 443 -38.56 -19.75 -15.37
C ALA A 443 -38.41 -19.05 -16.75
N ASP A 444 -37.16 -18.73 -17.14
CA ASP A 444 -36.80 -18.27 -18.49
C ASP A 444 -35.46 -18.91 -18.92
N PRO A 445 -35.54 -20.00 -19.74
CA PRO A 445 -34.33 -20.73 -20.17
C PRO A 445 -33.31 -19.89 -20.94
N ALA A 446 -33.72 -18.73 -21.50
CA ALA A 446 -32.83 -17.80 -22.19
C ALA A 446 -32.09 -16.87 -21.20
N ALA A 447 -32.58 -16.71 -19.97
CA ALA A 447 -32.08 -15.73 -19.04
C ALA A 447 -30.75 -16.08 -18.37
N LEU A 448 -30.44 -17.37 -18.12
CA LEU A 448 -29.22 -17.76 -17.42
C LEU A 448 -28.65 -19.11 -17.90
N GLN A 449 -27.85 -19.07 -18.97
CA GLN A 449 -26.97 -20.19 -19.33
C GLN A 449 -25.74 -20.30 -18.38
N LEU A 450 -25.96 -20.19 -17.08
CA LEU A 450 -24.88 -20.33 -16.09
C LEU A 450 -24.61 -21.82 -15.83
N LYS A 451 -23.61 -22.36 -16.51
CA LYS A 451 -23.10 -23.71 -16.21
C LYS A 451 -22.52 -23.83 -14.79
N ARG A 452 -22.04 -22.70 -14.21
CA ARG A 452 -21.49 -22.58 -12.85
C ARG A 452 -21.68 -21.17 -12.33
N PHE A 453 -21.48 -20.95 -11.02
CA PHE A 453 -21.41 -19.59 -10.47
C PHE A 453 -20.23 -18.83 -11.07
N PRO A 454 -20.42 -17.59 -11.56
CA PRO A 454 -19.34 -16.83 -12.18
C PRO A 454 -18.22 -16.54 -11.18
N ASN A 455 -16.98 -16.61 -11.64
CA ASN A 455 -15.81 -16.14 -10.90
C ASN A 455 -15.40 -14.74 -11.41
N SER A 456 -14.26 -14.23 -10.92
CA SER A 456 -13.76 -12.90 -11.32
C SER A 456 -13.51 -12.79 -12.83
N VAL A 457 -12.99 -13.83 -13.46
CA VAL A 457 -12.68 -13.85 -14.89
C VAL A 457 -13.96 -13.82 -15.72
N ASP A 458 -14.99 -14.58 -15.32
CA ASP A 458 -16.29 -14.56 -15.98
C ASP A 458 -16.94 -13.16 -15.93
N THR A 459 -16.80 -12.47 -14.79
CA THR A 459 -17.35 -11.12 -14.59
C THR A 459 -16.52 -10.01 -15.28
N LEU A 460 -15.42 -10.36 -15.94
CA LEU A 460 -14.63 -9.44 -16.78
C LEU A 460 -14.81 -9.71 -18.29
N ALA A 461 -15.59 -10.71 -18.69
CA ALA A 461 -15.83 -10.97 -20.10
C ALA A 461 -16.74 -9.89 -20.73
N PRO A 462 -16.45 -9.42 -21.96
CA PRO A 462 -17.22 -8.32 -22.60
C PRO A 462 -18.70 -8.64 -22.79
N ASN A 463 -19.03 -9.91 -22.99
CA ASN A 463 -20.41 -10.39 -23.16
C ASN A 463 -21.09 -10.76 -21.83
N ASN A 464 -20.45 -10.49 -20.69
CA ASN A 464 -21.06 -10.70 -19.39
C ASN A 464 -22.19 -9.69 -19.16
N ARG A 465 -23.39 -10.16 -18.80
CA ARG A 465 -24.59 -9.33 -18.61
C ARG A 465 -24.39 -8.24 -17.56
N PHE A 466 -23.69 -8.53 -16.47
CA PHE A 466 -23.39 -7.55 -15.43
C PHE A 466 -22.51 -6.42 -15.98
N VAL A 467 -21.45 -6.76 -16.75
CA VAL A 467 -20.58 -5.75 -17.39
C VAL A 467 -21.38 -4.87 -18.35
N MET A 468 -22.24 -5.48 -19.17
CA MET A 468 -23.09 -4.73 -20.08
C MET A 468 -24.10 -3.84 -19.36
N ALA A 469 -24.69 -4.33 -18.27
CA ALA A 469 -25.67 -3.60 -17.50
C ALA A 469 -25.05 -2.41 -16.73
N ILE A 470 -23.95 -2.61 -16.02
CA ILE A 470 -23.28 -1.55 -15.25
C ILE A 470 -22.79 -0.41 -16.16
N ASN A 471 -22.42 -0.70 -17.40
CA ASN A 471 -22.00 0.32 -18.36
C ASN A 471 -23.16 1.19 -18.87
N LYS A 472 -24.40 0.71 -18.83
CA LYS A 472 -25.58 1.51 -19.18
C LYS A 472 -25.96 2.50 -18.08
N ILE A 473 -25.51 2.27 -16.83
CA ILE A 473 -25.80 3.15 -15.70
C ILE A 473 -24.71 4.24 -15.63
N PRO A 474 -25.08 5.53 -15.64
CA PRO A 474 -24.08 6.60 -15.62
C PRO A 474 -23.31 6.64 -14.30
N ILE A 475 -22.10 7.17 -14.35
CA ILE A 475 -21.38 7.60 -13.14
C ILE A 475 -22.14 8.79 -12.54
N THR A 476 -22.34 8.79 -11.25
CA THR A 476 -23.03 9.85 -10.51
C THR A 476 -22.40 11.22 -10.78
N LYS A 477 -23.24 12.20 -11.08
CA LYS A 477 -22.80 13.57 -11.37
C LYS A 477 -22.09 14.19 -10.16
N GLY A 478 -21.09 15.02 -10.44
CA GLY A 478 -20.35 15.75 -9.40
C GLY A 478 -19.08 15.05 -8.94
N ILE A 479 -18.84 13.77 -9.25
CA ILE A 479 -17.60 13.08 -8.94
C ILE A 479 -16.68 13.13 -10.16
N PRO A 480 -15.62 13.95 -10.16
CA PRO A 480 -14.65 13.97 -11.25
C PRO A 480 -13.85 12.67 -11.29
N TYR A 481 -13.71 12.10 -12.48
CA TYR A 481 -12.89 10.93 -12.71
C TYR A 481 -11.94 11.15 -13.89
N HIS A 482 -10.84 10.41 -13.87
CA HIS A 482 -9.73 10.49 -14.82
C HIS A 482 -9.38 9.09 -15.30
N SER A 483 -8.82 8.98 -16.51
CA SER A 483 -8.39 7.71 -17.08
C SER A 483 -6.90 7.74 -17.41
N VAL A 484 -6.17 6.69 -17.03
CA VAL A 484 -4.78 6.41 -17.42
C VAL A 484 -4.76 5.08 -18.14
N ILE A 485 -4.43 5.08 -19.42
CA ILE A 485 -4.56 3.91 -20.30
C ILE A 485 -3.19 3.47 -20.78
N GLY A 486 -2.85 2.19 -20.56
CA GLY A 486 -1.65 1.59 -21.08
C GLY A 486 -1.77 1.29 -22.58
N ASP A 487 -0.72 1.55 -23.35
CA ASP A 487 -0.62 1.27 -24.77
C ASP A 487 0.76 0.69 -25.09
N ARG A 488 0.79 -0.47 -25.75
CA ARG A 488 2.04 -1.12 -26.18
C ARG A 488 2.59 -0.57 -27.50
N GLY A 489 1.90 0.38 -28.13
CA GLY A 489 2.27 0.90 -29.45
C GLY A 489 2.14 -0.13 -30.59
N ARG A 490 1.28 -1.14 -30.42
CA ARG A 490 1.01 -2.15 -31.43
C ARG A 490 -0.33 -1.86 -32.09
N GLY A 491 -0.30 -1.31 -33.30
CA GLY A 491 -1.48 -0.83 -34.02
C GLY A 491 -1.63 0.69 -33.95
N ASP A 492 -2.74 1.20 -34.47
CA ASP A 492 -3.00 2.64 -34.44
C ASP A 492 -3.48 3.09 -33.06
N SER A 493 -2.65 3.87 -32.36
CA SER A 493 -3.09 4.57 -31.17
C SER A 493 -4.18 5.59 -31.54
N PRO A 494 -5.32 5.63 -30.83
CA PRO A 494 -5.65 4.99 -29.58
C PRO A 494 -6.25 3.57 -29.69
N ASN A 495 -6.29 2.96 -30.86
CA ASN A 495 -6.93 1.65 -31.08
C ASN A 495 -6.09 0.47 -30.61
N SER A 496 -4.96 0.72 -29.97
CA SER A 496 -4.06 -0.26 -29.40
C SER A 496 -4.57 -0.83 -28.08
N SER A 497 -3.76 -1.61 -27.41
CA SER A 497 -4.07 -2.24 -26.13
C SER A 497 -2.82 -2.32 -25.27
N ASP A 498 -3.00 -2.38 -23.96
CA ASP A 498 -1.94 -2.70 -23.02
C ASP A 498 -1.57 -4.21 -23.02
N GLY A 499 -2.22 -4.99 -23.90
CA GLY A 499 -2.06 -6.43 -24.06
C GLY A 499 -3.00 -7.26 -23.19
N VAL A 500 -3.81 -6.64 -22.33
CA VAL A 500 -4.87 -7.26 -21.52
C VAL A 500 -6.19 -6.56 -21.77
N VAL A 501 -6.20 -5.24 -21.77
CA VAL A 501 -7.39 -4.40 -21.96
C VAL A 501 -7.17 -3.52 -23.20
N ALA A 502 -8.11 -3.59 -24.14
CA ALA A 502 -8.09 -2.74 -25.31
C ALA A 502 -8.51 -1.31 -24.96
N TYR A 503 -8.04 -0.32 -25.74
CA TYR A 503 -8.38 1.08 -25.54
C TYR A 503 -9.90 1.31 -25.45
N TRP A 504 -10.69 0.76 -26.38
CA TRP A 504 -12.15 0.91 -26.39
C TRP A 504 -12.83 0.49 -25.08
N SER A 505 -12.21 -0.41 -24.34
CA SER A 505 -12.72 -0.87 -23.05
C SER A 505 -12.22 -0.03 -21.87
N SER A 506 -10.98 0.49 -21.95
CA SER A 506 -10.42 1.37 -20.91
C SER A 506 -10.91 2.81 -21.00
N HIS A 507 -11.27 3.26 -22.20
CA HIS A 507 -11.85 4.58 -22.41
C HIS A 507 -13.19 4.71 -21.69
N VAL A 508 -13.39 5.81 -20.97
CA VAL A 508 -14.63 6.12 -20.26
C VAL A 508 -15.08 7.55 -20.57
N ASP A 509 -16.28 7.66 -21.15
CA ASP A 509 -16.86 8.94 -21.52
C ASP A 509 -17.05 9.85 -20.31
N GLY A 510 -16.78 11.14 -20.47
CA GLY A 510 -16.94 12.14 -19.42
C GLY A 510 -15.76 12.26 -18.45
N ALA A 511 -14.65 11.53 -18.68
CA ALA A 511 -13.42 11.69 -17.91
C ALA A 511 -12.88 13.13 -18.02
N LYS A 512 -12.47 13.71 -16.90
CA LYS A 512 -11.88 15.07 -16.84
C LYS A 512 -10.49 15.14 -17.49
N SER A 513 -9.76 14.04 -17.50
CA SER A 513 -8.56 13.84 -18.31
C SER A 513 -8.42 12.37 -18.69
N GLU A 514 -7.81 12.14 -19.84
CA GLU A 514 -7.38 10.83 -20.31
C GLU A 514 -5.92 10.90 -20.69
N ARG A 515 -5.09 10.02 -20.13
CA ARG A 515 -3.67 9.93 -20.42
C ARG A 515 -3.32 8.53 -20.94
N ILE A 516 -2.92 8.44 -22.19
CA ILE A 516 -2.36 7.22 -22.77
C ILE A 516 -0.87 7.20 -22.46
N VAL A 517 -0.37 6.08 -21.93
CA VAL A 517 1.03 5.90 -21.54
C VAL A 517 1.66 4.68 -22.22
N PRO A 518 2.95 4.73 -22.60
CA PRO A 518 3.65 3.62 -23.24
C PRO A 518 3.90 2.50 -22.23
N SER A 519 2.89 1.66 -22.01
CA SER A 519 2.92 0.61 -21.00
C SER A 519 2.12 -0.61 -21.44
N GLY A 520 2.54 -1.80 -20.98
CA GLY A 520 1.65 -2.94 -20.87
C GLY A 520 0.67 -2.76 -19.72
N HIS A 521 -0.05 -3.83 -19.36
CA HIS A 521 -1.09 -3.80 -18.31
C HIS A 521 -0.59 -3.41 -16.91
N GLY A 522 0.72 -3.39 -16.67
CA GLY A 522 1.34 -2.92 -15.42
C GLY A 522 1.46 -1.38 -15.35
N SER A 523 0.48 -0.63 -15.80
CA SER A 523 0.49 0.84 -15.80
C SER A 523 0.79 1.49 -14.43
N PRO A 524 0.46 0.92 -13.27
CA PRO A 524 0.89 1.46 -11.97
C PRO A 524 2.40 1.58 -11.77
N LEU A 525 3.20 0.85 -12.56
CA LEU A 525 4.66 0.87 -12.52
C LEU A 525 5.29 1.85 -13.52
N ASN A 526 4.48 2.43 -14.41
CA ASN A 526 4.97 3.31 -15.46
C ASN A 526 5.20 4.73 -14.92
N PRO A 527 6.40 5.33 -15.11
CA PRO A 527 6.69 6.67 -14.58
C PRO A 527 5.75 7.77 -15.09
N GLN A 528 5.28 7.70 -16.35
CA GLN A 528 4.33 8.68 -16.88
C GLN A 528 2.94 8.52 -16.26
N ALA A 529 2.53 7.29 -15.96
CA ALA A 529 1.28 7.03 -15.26
C ALA A 529 1.35 7.52 -13.79
N ILE A 530 2.49 7.30 -13.12
CA ILE A 530 2.75 7.81 -11.77
C ILE A 530 2.69 9.34 -11.76
N ALA A 531 3.37 10.00 -12.70
CA ALA A 531 3.35 11.45 -12.84
C ALA A 531 1.93 12.00 -13.07
N GLU A 532 1.10 11.31 -13.87
CA GLU A 532 -0.29 11.73 -14.11
C GLU A 532 -1.15 11.57 -12.84
N VAL A 533 -1.00 10.48 -12.08
CA VAL A 533 -1.68 10.32 -10.77
C VAL A 533 -1.25 11.44 -9.82
N HIS A 534 0.05 11.75 -9.76
CA HIS A 534 0.58 12.83 -8.93
C HIS A 534 -0.04 14.19 -9.32
N ARG A 535 -0.07 14.52 -10.61
CA ARG A 535 -0.71 15.73 -11.14
C ARG A 535 -2.20 15.82 -10.72
N ILE A 536 -2.94 14.71 -10.81
CA ILE A 536 -4.36 14.67 -10.43
C ILE A 536 -4.53 14.89 -8.92
N LEU A 537 -3.64 14.33 -8.10
CA LEU A 537 -3.64 14.57 -6.66
C LEU A 537 -3.34 16.04 -6.33
N GLN A 538 -2.38 16.67 -7.02
CA GLN A 538 -2.11 18.11 -6.87
C GLN A 538 -3.34 18.95 -7.24
N LEU A 539 -4.01 18.64 -8.35
CA LEU A 539 -5.29 19.31 -8.72
C LEU A 539 -6.35 19.14 -7.63
N ASN A 540 -6.44 17.96 -7.03
CA ASN A 540 -7.40 17.72 -5.95
C ASN A 540 -7.08 18.52 -4.67
N ALA A 541 -5.80 18.71 -4.36
CA ALA A 541 -5.38 19.55 -3.23
C ALA A 541 -5.67 21.04 -3.48
N ALA A 542 -5.46 21.52 -4.71
CA ALA A 542 -5.69 22.92 -5.10
C ALA A 542 -7.17 23.29 -5.22
N SER A 543 -8.07 22.32 -5.42
CA SER A 543 -9.52 22.55 -5.56
C SER A 543 -10.28 22.60 -4.24
N ARG A 544 -9.57 22.62 -3.12
CA ARG A 544 -10.07 22.68 -1.73
C ARG A 544 -9.60 23.94 -1.01
#